data_bfe2883ed2f6ead50e4f51947472c467
#
_entry.id   bfe2883ed2f6ead50e4f51947472c467
#
_cell.length_a   1.000
_cell.length_b   1.000
_cell.length_c   1.000
_cell.angle_alpha   90.00
_cell.angle_beta   90.00
_cell.angle_gamma   90.00
#
_symmetry.space_group_name_H-M   'P 1'
#
loop_
_entity.id
_entity.type
_entity.pdbx_description
1 polymer ?
#
loop_
_entity_poly.entity_id
_entity_poly.type
_entity_poly.pdbx_seq_one_letter_code
_entity_poly.pdbx_strand_id
1 'polypeptide(L)'
;MKQYFGMSQTGNLKEAAQGVHAPGLLILMSNADQFEAHVTELESLFPGVPSIGCIGMSYSTRVVEKGVGLVAFYDNVTAVANVLEQASTMPVKYIERMEQDLKNVHASSKDTVCIDLCTGNDACVLTTIHSILGKAGIPLVGGTGDGGKVSVNGTVYEDADV
;
A
#
# COMPACT_ATOMS: atom_id res chain seq x y z
N MET A 1 12.47 6.79 11.94
CA MET A 1 11.45 6.87 10.87
C MET A 1 10.71 8.19 10.99
N LYS A 2 10.55 8.92 9.91
CA LYS A 2 9.66 10.08 9.78
C LYS A 2 8.60 9.79 8.76
N GLN A 3 7.46 10.46 8.87
CA GLN A 3 6.40 10.34 7.87
C GLN A 3 5.95 11.73 7.43
N TYR A 4 5.49 11.82 6.20
CA TYR A 4 4.85 12.97 5.60
C TYR A 4 3.47 12.57 5.10
N PHE A 5 2.50 13.44 5.28
CA PHE A 5 1.19 13.31 4.67
C PHE A 5 0.89 14.55 3.84
N GLY A 6 0.70 14.36 2.55
CA GLY A 6 0.25 15.39 1.63
C GLY A 6 -1.11 15.09 1.05
N MET A 7 -1.88 16.10 0.72
CA MET A 7 -3.23 15.96 0.18
C MET A 7 -3.54 17.07 -0.80
N SER A 8 -4.23 16.72 -1.88
CA SER A 8 -4.91 17.68 -2.77
C SER A 8 -6.40 17.38 -2.82
N GLN A 9 -7.22 18.40 -2.65
CA GLN A 9 -8.69 18.29 -2.76
C GLN A 9 -9.18 18.34 -4.20
N THR A 10 -8.29 18.73 -5.13
CA THR A 10 -8.59 18.87 -6.55
C THR A 10 -8.09 17.69 -7.40
N GLY A 11 -7.48 16.68 -6.75
CA GLY A 11 -6.90 15.54 -7.44
C GLY A 11 -5.54 15.85 -8.10
N ASN A 12 -4.80 16.83 -7.62
CA ASN A 12 -3.46 17.14 -8.14
C ASN A 12 -2.40 16.39 -7.30
N LEU A 13 -1.88 15.28 -7.83
CA LEU A 13 -0.90 14.47 -7.12
C LEU A 13 0.42 15.22 -6.85
N LYS A 14 0.85 16.12 -7.75
CA LYS A 14 2.06 16.93 -7.53
C LYS A 14 1.91 17.87 -6.35
N GLU A 15 0.70 18.38 -6.12
CA GLU A 15 0.41 19.19 -4.93
C GLU A 15 0.53 18.33 -3.66
N ALA A 16 -0.06 17.13 -3.64
CA ALA A 16 0.06 16.20 -2.53
C ALA A 16 1.51 15.75 -2.28
N ALA A 17 2.32 15.66 -3.33
CA ALA A 17 3.71 15.21 -3.27
C ALA A 17 4.73 16.34 -3.04
N GLN A 18 4.30 17.61 -2.92
CA GLN A 18 5.21 18.77 -2.95
C GLN A 18 6.32 18.74 -1.89
N GLY A 19 6.09 18.11 -0.73
CA GLY A 19 7.07 17.96 0.35
C GLY A 19 7.82 16.63 0.38
N VAL A 20 7.63 15.79 -0.63
CA VAL A 20 8.19 14.44 -0.65
C VAL A 20 9.56 14.41 -1.32
N HIS A 21 10.60 13.97 -0.58
CA HIS A 21 11.98 13.87 -1.08
C HIS A 21 12.62 12.55 -0.64
N ALA A 22 13.04 11.72 -1.60
CA ALA A 22 13.71 10.44 -1.36
C ALA A 22 13.02 9.53 -0.32
N PRO A 23 11.74 9.17 -0.51
CA PRO A 23 11.02 8.28 0.41
C PRO A 23 11.51 6.84 0.28
N GLY A 24 11.37 6.06 1.36
CA GLY A 24 11.61 4.61 1.35
C GLY A 24 10.34 3.79 1.09
N LEU A 25 9.15 4.40 1.25
CA LEU A 25 7.84 3.79 0.97
C LEU A 25 6.82 4.89 0.72
N LEU A 26 5.91 4.63 -0.21
CA LEU A 26 4.77 5.49 -0.52
C LEU A 26 3.44 4.74 -0.38
N ILE A 27 2.43 5.41 0.18
CA ILE A 27 1.05 4.92 0.19
C ILE A 27 0.17 5.96 -0.48
N LEU A 28 -0.51 5.55 -1.56
CA LEU A 28 -1.43 6.38 -2.34
C LEU A 28 -2.88 6.08 -1.95
N MET A 29 -3.65 7.12 -1.68
CA MET A 29 -5.10 7.05 -1.56
C MET A 29 -5.70 8.01 -2.58
N SER A 30 -6.55 7.53 -3.48
CA SER A 30 -7.08 8.32 -4.58
C SER A 30 -8.58 8.14 -4.75
N ASN A 31 -9.23 9.12 -5.33
CA ASN A 31 -10.59 8.95 -5.83
C ASN A 31 -10.63 7.94 -6.99
N ALA A 32 -11.79 7.35 -7.23
CA ALA A 32 -11.96 6.28 -8.21
C ALA A 32 -11.67 6.74 -9.65
N ASP A 33 -12.11 7.95 -10.03
CA ASP A 33 -12.05 8.44 -11.41
C ASP A 33 -10.61 8.67 -11.90
N GLN A 34 -9.69 8.98 -10.98
CA GLN A 34 -8.30 9.34 -11.31
C GLN A 34 -7.28 8.31 -10.80
N PHE A 35 -7.72 7.23 -10.17
CA PHE A 35 -6.82 6.30 -9.51
C PHE A 35 -5.71 5.77 -10.42
N GLU A 36 -6.04 5.26 -11.60
CA GLU A 36 -5.04 4.74 -12.56
C GLU A 36 -4.06 5.81 -13.05
N ALA A 37 -4.57 7.03 -13.27
CA ALA A 37 -3.73 8.17 -13.67
C ALA A 37 -2.76 8.54 -12.53
N HIS A 38 -3.24 8.58 -11.28
CA HIS A 38 -2.40 8.89 -10.12
C HIS A 38 -1.36 7.79 -9.85
N VAL A 39 -1.69 6.51 -10.05
CA VAL A 39 -0.73 5.40 -9.93
C VAL A 39 0.41 5.56 -10.95
N THR A 40 0.07 5.84 -12.21
CA THR A 40 1.06 6.08 -13.28
C THR A 40 1.91 7.33 -13.01
N GLU A 41 1.28 8.41 -12.55
CA GLU A 41 1.98 9.65 -12.22
C GLU A 41 2.90 9.46 -11.00
N LEU A 42 2.48 8.70 -9.97
CA LEU A 42 3.28 8.40 -8.79
C LEU A 42 4.58 7.69 -9.15
N GLU A 43 4.50 6.65 -9.99
CA GLU A 43 5.68 5.93 -10.49
C GLU A 43 6.60 6.84 -11.29
N SER A 44 6.04 7.76 -12.08
CA SER A 44 6.83 8.74 -12.84
C SER A 44 7.55 9.75 -11.95
N LEU A 45 6.94 10.15 -10.83
CA LEU A 45 7.51 11.09 -9.87
C LEU A 45 8.57 10.45 -8.97
N PHE A 46 8.39 9.17 -8.63
CA PHE A 46 9.24 8.42 -7.68
C PHE A 46 9.61 7.04 -8.23
N PRO A 47 10.33 6.97 -9.36
CA PRO A 47 10.60 5.71 -10.02
C PRO A 47 11.37 4.74 -9.12
N GLY A 48 10.87 3.50 -9.03
CA GLY A 48 11.50 2.44 -8.27
C GLY A 48 11.39 2.54 -6.74
N VAL A 49 10.63 3.49 -6.22
CA VAL A 49 10.30 3.55 -4.80
C VAL A 49 9.14 2.58 -4.52
N PRO A 50 9.27 1.66 -3.55
CA PRO A 50 8.16 0.80 -3.17
C PRO A 50 6.90 1.60 -2.89
N SER A 51 5.80 1.23 -3.53
CA SER A 51 4.53 1.93 -3.38
C SER A 51 3.35 0.99 -3.39
N ILE A 52 2.35 1.27 -2.54
CA ILE A 52 1.04 0.63 -2.55
C ILE A 52 -0.04 1.70 -2.60
N GLY A 53 -1.23 1.33 -3.06
CA GLY A 53 -2.33 2.29 -3.10
C GLY A 53 -3.70 1.65 -3.22
N CYS A 54 -4.71 2.40 -2.85
CA CYS A 54 -6.10 2.02 -3.00
C CYS A 54 -7.00 3.21 -3.33
N ILE A 55 -8.20 2.91 -3.78
CA ILE A 55 -9.26 3.91 -3.88
C ILE A 55 -9.80 4.18 -2.47
N GLY A 56 -9.90 5.46 -2.10
CA GLY A 56 -10.44 5.88 -0.81
C GLY A 56 -10.93 7.32 -0.85
N MET A 57 -12.00 7.62 -0.10
CA MET A 57 -12.62 8.94 -0.06
C MET A 57 -12.33 9.75 1.21
N SER A 58 -11.75 9.12 2.22
CA SER A 58 -11.48 9.76 3.50
C SER A 58 -9.99 9.98 3.70
N TYR A 59 -9.61 11.22 3.88
CA TYR A 59 -8.22 11.62 4.08
C TYR A 59 -8.08 12.38 5.40
N SER A 60 -7.37 11.80 6.35
CA SER A 60 -7.19 12.42 7.67
C SER A 60 -8.55 12.66 8.37
N THR A 61 -8.94 13.90 8.57
CA THR A 61 -10.20 14.30 9.25
C THR A 61 -11.31 14.70 8.30
N ARG A 62 -11.14 14.51 7.00
CA ARG A 62 -12.10 14.98 5.98
C ARG A 62 -12.47 13.86 5.02
N VAL A 63 -13.69 13.92 4.52
CA VAL A 63 -14.13 13.16 3.34
C VAL A 63 -13.94 14.05 2.11
N VAL A 64 -13.20 13.57 1.12
CA VAL A 64 -12.91 14.32 -0.12
C VAL A 64 -13.19 13.41 -1.30
N GLU A 65 -14.27 13.70 -2.03
CA GLU A 65 -14.74 12.85 -3.14
C GLU A 65 -13.80 12.85 -4.35
N LYS A 66 -13.09 13.95 -4.60
CA LYS A 66 -12.21 14.11 -5.78
C LYS A 66 -10.75 14.36 -5.37
N GLY A 67 -10.36 13.88 -4.20
CA GLY A 67 -9.03 14.15 -3.70
C GLY A 67 -8.03 13.05 -3.98
N VAL A 68 -6.77 13.37 -3.70
CA VAL A 68 -5.67 12.43 -3.61
C VAL A 68 -4.86 12.71 -2.34
N GLY A 69 -4.52 11.64 -1.62
CA GLY A 69 -3.64 11.67 -0.46
C GLY A 69 -2.40 10.81 -0.69
N LEU A 70 -1.28 11.27 -0.19
CA LEU A 70 -0.01 10.58 -0.27
C LEU A 70 0.65 10.53 1.11
N VAL A 71 0.95 9.32 1.58
CA VAL A 71 1.80 9.12 2.75
C VAL A 71 3.18 8.69 2.29
N ALA A 72 4.21 9.32 2.81
CA ALA A 72 5.60 8.97 2.52
C ALA A 72 6.37 8.70 3.81
N PHE A 73 7.17 7.65 3.81
CA PHE A 73 8.00 7.25 4.94
C PHE A 73 9.48 7.42 4.63
N TYR A 74 10.23 7.94 5.59
CA TYR A 74 11.64 8.32 5.46
C TYR A 74 12.49 7.80 6.61
N ASP A 75 13.79 8.00 6.51
CA ASP A 75 14.79 7.78 7.54
C ASP A 75 14.83 6.33 8.02
N ASN A 76 15.69 5.53 7.41
CA ASN A 76 15.91 4.12 7.74
C ASN A 76 14.65 3.25 7.58
N VAL A 77 13.89 3.48 6.52
CA VAL A 77 12.79 2.61 6.12
C VAL A 77 13.29 1.68 5.03
N THR A 78 13.18 0.38 5.26
CA THR A 78 13.33 -0.65 4.25
C THR A 78 11.94 -1.23 4.00
N ALA A 79 11.49 -1.19 2.76
CA ALA A 79 10.18 -1.69 2.39
C ALA A 79 10.27 -2.61 1.17
N VAL A 80 9.35 -3.55 1.09
CA VAL A 80 9.02 -4.33 -0.09
C VAL A 80 7.53 -4.21 -0.32
N ALA A 81 7.13 -4.01 -1.56
CA ALA A 81 5.73 -3.94 -1.96
C ALA A 81 5.45 -5.00 -3.02
N ASN A 82 4.44 -5.82 -2.77
CA ASN A 82 4.05 -6.94 -3.62
C ASN A 82 2.54 -7.04 -3.76
N VAL A 83 2.08 -7.82 -4.76
CA VAL A 83 0.68 -8.12 -4.98
C VAL A 83 0.38 -9.59 -4.72
N LEU A 84 -0.78 -9.87 -4.13
CA LEU A 84 -1.35 -11.19 -3.95
C LEU A 84 -2.61 -11.31 -4.81
N GLU A 85 -2.45 -11.68 -6.08
CA GLU A 85 -3.57 -11.85 -7.01
C GLU A 85 -4.35 -13.12 -6.72
N GLN A 86 -5.68 -13.03 -6.73
CA GLN A 86 -6.59 -14.15 -6.45
C GLN A 86 -6.27 -14.88 -5.14
N ALA A 87 -5.78 -14.14 -4.15
CA ALA A 87 -5.34 -14.71 -2.89
C ALA A 87 -6.49 -15.37 -2.11
N SER A 88 -7.73 -14.94 -2.34
CA SER A 88 -8.95 -15.58 -1.80
C SER A 88 -9.14 -17.02 -2.24
N THR A 89 -8.63 -17.41 -3.42
CA THR A 89 -8.77 -18.76 -4.00
C THR A 89 -7.53 -19.62 -3.86
N MET A 90 -6.34 -19.01 -3.86
CA MET A 90 -5.05 -19.71 -3.80
C MET A 90 -4.06 -19.08 -2.83
N PRO A 91 -4.41 -18.88 -1.56
CA PRO A 91 -3.57 -18.11 -0.62
C PRO A 91 -2.21 -18.76 -0.36
N VAL A 92 -2.14 -20.10 -0.40
CA VAL A 92 -0.89 -20.86 -0.16
C VAL A 92 0.19 -20.60 -1.20
N LYS A 93 -0.18 -20.14 -2.40
CA LYS A 93 0.75 -19.80 -3.50
C LYS A 93 1.78 -18.74 -3.09
N TYR A 94 1.44 -17.89 -2.12
CA TYR A 94 2.23 -16.74 -1.75
C TYR A 94 3.06 -16.92 -0.48
N ILE A 95 2.93 -18.04 0.23
CA ILE A 95 3.60 -18.27 1.52
C ILE A 95 5.12 -18.12 1.39
N GLU A 96 5.74 -18.80 0.43
CA GLU A 96 7.20 -18.76 0.25
C GLU A 96 7.70 -17.35 -0.10
N ARG A 97 6.94 -16.62 -0.95
CA ARG A 97 7.29 -15.24 -1.30
C ARG A 97 7.21 -14.32 -0.10
N MET A 98 6.14 -14.40 0.69
CA MET A 98 5.99 -13.59 1.91
C MET A 98 7.10 -13.88 2.93
N GLU A 99 7.45 -15.16 3.12
CA GLU A 99 8.57 -15.53 4.00
C GLU A 99 9.91 -14.98 3.48
N GLN A 100 10.09 -14.93 2.16
CA GLN A 100 11.28 -14.33 1.55
C GLN A 100 11.28 -12.81 1.71
N ASP A 101 10.14 -12.14 1.54
CA ASP A 101 10.01 -10.69 1.74
C ASP A 101 10.33 -10.29 3.18
N LEU A 102 9.87 -11.06 4.18
CA LEU A 102 10.24 -10.85 5.58
C LEU A 102 11.75 -10.94 5.80
N LYS A 103 12.43 -11.86 5.13
CA LYS A 103 13.90 -11.98 5.18
C LYS A 103 14.59 -10.78 4.51
N ASN A 104 14.08 -10.35 3.36
CA ASN A 104 14.65 -9.25 2.59
C ASN A 104 14.62 -7.92 3.37
N VAL A 105 13.57 -7.67 4.15
CA VAL A 105 13.47 -6.48 5.00
C VAL A 105 14.07 -6.68 6.40
N HIS A 106 14.65 -7.84 6.69
CA HIS A 106 15.16 -8.21 8.02
C HIS A 106 14.09 -8.05 9.11
N ALA A 107 12.89 -8.51 8.83
CA ALA A 107 11.71 -8.27 9.64
C ALA A 107 11.85 -8.75 11.10
N SER A 108 11.40 -7.93 12.03
CA SER A 108 11.35 -8.25 13.46
C SER A 108 10.06 -7.74 14.11
N SER A 109 9.64 -8.36 15.20
CA SER A 109 8.46 -7.95 15.96
C SER A 109 8.56 -6.57 16.61
N LYS A 110 9.75 -5.96 16.62
CA LYS A 110 10.01 -4.68 17.31
C LYS A 110 9.89 -3.46 16.39
N ASP A 111 10.17 -3.63 15.10
CA ASP A 111 10.39 -2.53 14.17
C ASP A 111 9.76 -2.75 12.79
N THR A 112 9.02 -3.85 12.62
CA THR A 112 8.36 -4.18 11.36
C THR A 112 6.84 -4.16 11.50
N VAL A 113 6.16 -3.66 10.49
CA VAL A 113 4.71 -3.72 10.31
C VAL A 113 4.41 -4.19 8.89
N CYS A 114 3.41 -5.04 8.74
CA CYS A 114 2.83 -5.36 7.44
C CYS A 114 1.63 -4.45 7.21
N ILE A 115 1.54 -3.88 6.01
CA ILE A 115 0.39 -3.08 5.57
C ILE A 115 -0.28 -3.84 4.44
N ASP A 116 -1.59 -4.02 4.54
CA ASP A 116 -2.41 -4.76 3.56
C ASP A 116 -3.57 -3.88 3.09
N LEU A 117 -3.63 -3.62 1.80
CA LEU A 117 -4.74 -2.96 1.15
C LEU A 117 -5.38 -3.95 0.17
N CYS A 118 -6.65 -4.28 0.37
CA CYS A 118 -7.33 -5.33 -0.38
C CYS A 118 -8.53 -4.82 -1.17
N THR A 119 -8.96 -5.59 -2.17
CA THR A 119 -10.14 -5.30 -2.99
C THR A 119 -11.43 -5.91 -2.43
N GLY A 120 -11.34 -6.68 -1.35
CA GLY A 120 -12.45 -7.41 -0.71
C GLY A 120 -12.21 -8.92 -0.67
N ASN A 121 -13.07 -9.67 0.00
CA ASN A 121 -12.92 -11.11 0.26
C ASN A 121 -11.68 -11.53 1.07
N ASP A 122 -11.23 -10.66 1.92
CA ASP A 122 -10.00 -10.69 2.66
C ASP A 122 -9.89 -11.76 3.76
N ALA A 123 -11.01 -12.37 4.21
CA ALA A 123 -10.99 -13.29 5.35
C ALA A 123 -10.05 -14.51 5.16
N CYS A 124 -10.00 -15.10 3.97
CA CYS A 124 -9.10 -16.22 3.69
C CYS A 124 -7.65 -15.77 3.59
N VAL A 125 -7.43 -14.59 2.97
CA VAL A 125 -6.11 -13.98 2.79
C VAL A 125 -5.54 -13.60 4.14
N LEU A 126 -6.30 -12.86 4.96
CA LEU A 126 -5.91 -12.46 6.30
C LEU A 126 -5.52 -13.65 7.18
N THR A 127 -6.22 -14.78 7.08
CA THR A 127 -5.87 -15.99 7.81
C THR A 127 -4.49 -16.50 7.40
N THR A 128 -4.20 -16.50 6.10
CA THR A 128 -2.89 -16.95 5.58
C THR A 128 -1.78 -15.98 5.95
N ILE A 129 -1.97 -14.69 5.72
CA ILE A 129 -1.02 -13.63 6.10
C ILE A 129 -0.75 -13.70 7.61
N HIS A 130 -1.81 -13.77 8.42
CA HIS A 130 -1.67 -13.84 9.86
C HIS A 130 -0.93 -15.10 10.34
N SER A 131 -1.09 -16.23 9.66
CA SER A 131 -0.36 -17.46 10.01
C SER A 131 1.15 -17.33 9.82
N ILE A 132 1.60 -16.48 8.89
CA ILE A 132 3.01 -16.19 8.62
C ILE A 132 3.51 -15.11 9.57
N LEU A 133 2.83 -13.97 9.62
CA LEU A 133 3.22 -12.82 10.43
C LEU A 133 3.13 -13.12 11.93
N GLY A 134 2.12 -13.90 12.35
CA GLY A 134 1.93 -14.27 13.76
C GLY A 134 3.08 -15.09 14.33
N LYS A 135 3.71 -15.95 13.52
CA LYS A 135 4.93 -16.69 13.93
C LYS A 135 6.11 -15.74 14.19
N ALA A 136 6.19 -14.66 13.44
CA ALA A 136 7.23 -13.65 13.57
C ALA A 136 6.86 -12.54 14.57
N GLY A 137 5.62 -12.51 15.08
CA GLY A 137 5.11 -11.47 15.97
C GLY A 137 4.98 -10.10 15.31
N ILE A 138 4.77 -10.07 13.97
CA ILE A 138 4.67 -8.83 13.19
C ILE A 138 3.20 -8.39 13.12
N PRO A 139 2.89 -7.14 13.50
CA PRO A 139 1.53 -6.62 13.38
C PRO A 139 1.13 -6.42 11.90
N LEU A 140 -0.15 -6.65 11.62
CA LEU A 140 -0.82 -6.39 10.36
C LEU A 140 -1.76 -5.22 10.54
N VAL A 141 -1.70 -4.25 9.65
CA VAL A 141 -2.61 -3.09 9.56
C VAL A 141 -3.05 -2.91 8.12
N GLY A 142 -4.22 -2.33 7.91
CA GLY A 142 -4.71 -2.09 6.56
C GLY A 142 -6.22 -2.07 6.48
N GLY A 143 -6.74 -2.39 5.33
CA GLY A 143 -8.18 -2.42 5.09
C GLY A 143 -8.55 -2.53 3.62
N THR A 144 -9.85 -2.61 3.39
CA THR A 144 -10.43 -2.73 2.05
C THR A 144 -10.46 -1.37 1.36
N GLY A 145 -9.89 -1.29 0.18
CA GLY A 145 -10.03 -0.15 -0.72
C GLY A 145 -11.43 -0.10 -1.33
N ASP A 146 -11.93 1.10 -1.59
CA ASP A 146 -13.19 1.29 -2.32
C ASP A 146 -12.99 0.97 -3.82
N GLY A 147 -14.09 0.71 -4.54
CA GLY A 147 -14.08 0.53 -6.00
C GLY A 147 -13.34 -0.69 -6.54
N GLY A 148 -12.90 -1.64 -5.69
CA GLY A 148 -12.36 -2.93 -6.10
C GLY A 148 -11.00 -2.87 -6.82
N LYS A 149 -10.21 -1.80 -6.61
CA LYS A 149 -8.88 -1.64 -7.19
C LYS A 149 -7.84 -1.29 -6.15
N VAL A 150 -6.67 -1.90 -6.29
CA VAL A 150 -5.45 -1.59 -5.53
C VAL A 150 -4.28 -1.41 -6.48
N SER A 151 -3.17 -0.88 -5.99
CA SER A 151 -1.96 -0.73 -6.81
C SER A 151 -0.69 -1.08 -6.07
N VAL A 152 0.29 -1.57 -6.79
CA VAL A 152 1.65 -1.77 -6.31
C VAL A 152 2.65 -1.38 -7.41
N ASN A 153 3.65 -0.57 -7.05
CA ASN A 153 4.78 -0.21 -7.92
C ASN A 153 4.35 0.21 -9.34
N GLY A 154 3.41 1.16 -9.43
CA GLY A 154 2.94 1.70 -10.70
C GLY A 154 1.93 0.85 -11.49
N THR A 155 1.52 -0.31 -10.96
CA THR A 155 0.56 -1.21 -11.62
C THR A 155 -0.72 -1.31 -10.80
N VAL A 156 -1.87 -1.25 -11.48
CA VAL A 156 -3.21 -1.42 -10.88
C VAL A 156 -3.68 -2.85 -11.02
N TYR A 157 -4.32 -3.36 -9.98
CA TYR A 157 -4.86 -4.72 -9.90
C TYR A 157 -6.31 -4.70 -9.43
N GLU A 158 -7.08 -5.67 -9.92
CA GLU A 158 -8.42 -6.01 -9.47
C GLU A 158 -8.36 -7.41 -8.82
N ASP A 159 -9.24 -7.72 -7.87
CA ASP A 159 -9.24 -8.99 -7.12
C ASP A 159 -7.86 -9.35 -6.55
N ALA A 160 -7.28 -8.40 -5.83
CA ALA A 160 -5.93 -8.50 -5.28
C ALA A 160 -5.77 -7.82 -3.91
N ASP A 161 -4.73 -8.22 -3.20
CA ASP A 161 -4.21 -7.56 -1.99
C ASP A 161 -2.78 -7.06 -2.26
N VAL A 162 -2.39 -5.92 -1.70
CA VAL A 162 -1.08 -5.28 -1.86
C VAL A 162 -0.52 -4.77 -0.54
#